data_b8bbaa9743b49ff86a68229dd503751a
#
_entry.id   b8bbaa9743b49ff86a68229dd503751a
#
_cell.length_a   1.000
_cell.length_b   1.000
_cell.length_c   1.000
_cell.angle_alpha   90.00
_cell.angle_beta   90.00
_cell.angle_gamma   90.00
#
_symmetry.space_group_name_H-M   'P 1'
#
loop_
_entity.id
_entity.type
_entity.pdbx_description
1 polymer ?
#
loop_
_entity_poly.entity_id
_entity_poly.type
_entity_poly.pdbx_seq_one_letter_code
_entity_poly.pdbx_strand_id
1 'polypeptide(L)'
;VLKVSPQALPYQEVVKKTKEHIYQGDIIQAVISQPFVYESSPDPWLLYRAQRYINPSPYLYFMKLDDITLVGSSPETMVRLENGIATLRPIAGTRPRGKTEKQDRTLADELLKDEKEKAEHLMLVDLGRNDLGRVAETGTVQVTDLMIIERYSHVMHMVSNICCDLRSDLNAWDLLKATFPAGTLTGAPKVRAMELISRFETEPRGPYGGAVGYISFSGNMDLAITIRTACIEKNCLTVRAGAGIVADSDPDTEYVETINKAMAIQKALELIQQS
;
A
#
# COMPACT_ATOMS: atom_id res chain seq x y z
N VAL A 1 23.28 4.78 2.97
CA VAL A 1 22.04 5.30 3.58
C VAL A 1 21.12 5.76 2.47
N LEU A 2 19.84 5.41 2.55
CA LEU A 2 18.79 5.93 1.67
C LEU A 2 18.66 7.45 1.88
N LYS A 3 18.64 8.20 0.79
CA LYS A 3 18.43 9.65 0.80
C LYS A 3 17.15 9.97 0.04
N VAL A 4 16.40 10.96 0.50
CA VAL A 4 15.25 11.50 -0.27
C VAL A 4 15.79 12.05 -1.58
N SER A 5 15.22 11.63 -2.70
CA SER A 5 15.55 12.21 -4.02
C SER A 5 15.03 13.66 -4.08
N PRO A 6 15.80 14.59 -4.63
CA PRO A 6 15.34 15.97 -4.83
C PRO A 6 14.03 15.99 -5.63
N GLN A 7 13.05 16.74 -5.14
CA GLN A 7 11.75 16.94 -5.78
C GLN A 7 11.57 18.42 -6.14
N ALA A 8 10.69 18.71 -7.09
CA ALA A 8 10.40 20.10 -7.50
C ALA A 8 9.83 20.95 -6.35
N LEU A 9 9.09 20.32 -5.44
CA LEU A 9 8.57 20.91 -4.21
C LEU A 9 8.93 20.03 -3.01
N PRO A 10 9.22 20.62 -1.85
CA PRO A 10 9.32 19.86 -0.60
C PRO A 10 8.04 19.06 -0.34
N TYR A 11 8.17 17.86 0.20
CA TYR A 11 7.03 16.98 0.48
C TYR A 11 5.96 17.66 1.34
N GLN A 12 6.38 18.42 2.35
CA GLN A 12 5.46 19.14 3.22
C GLN A 12 4.63 20.21 2.47
N GLU A 13 5.20 20.85 1.47
CA GLU A 13 4.46 21.79 0.62
C GLU A 13 3.44 21.07 -0.28
N VAL A 14 3.78 19.90 -0.77
CA VAL A 14 2.83 19.06 -1.50
C VAL A 14 1.67 18.63 -0.59
N VAL A 15 1.95 18.26 0.66
CA VAL A 15 0.91 17.96 1.66
C VAL A 15 -0.04 19.15 1.85
N LYS A 16 0.49 20.37 2.03
CA LYS A 16 -0.33 21.59 2.19
C LYS A 16 -1.23 21.83 0.98
N LYS A 17 -0.69 21.73 -0.24
CA LYS A 17 -1.47 21.88 -1.48
C LYS A 17 -2.54 20.79 -1.63
N THR A 18 -2.23 19.57 -1.24
CA THR A 18 -3.22 18.49 -1.24
C THR A 18 -4.37 18.78 -0.28
N LYS A 19 -4.07 19.30 0.93
CA LYS A 19 -5.09 19.73 1.90
C LYS A 19 -5.97 20.86 1.37
N GLU A 20 -5.43 21.81 0.59
CA GLU A 20 -6.23 22.85 -0.06
C GLU A 20 -7.32 22.24 -0.97
N HIS A 21 -6.97 21.21 -1.77
CA HIS A 21 -7.94 20.48 -2.60
C HIS A 21 -8.97 19.70 -1.78
N ILE A 22 -8.58 19.18 -0.61
CA ILE A 22 -9.51 18.53 0.31
C ILE A 22 -10.50 19.56 0.87
N TYR A 23 -10.04 20.73 1.32
CA TYR A 23 -10.90 21.79 1.83
C TYR A 23 -11.84 22.40 0.76
N GLN A 24 -11.42 22.36 -0.52
CA GLN A 24 -12.25 22.76 -1.66
C GLN A 24 -13.30 21.71 -2.03
N GLY A 25 -13.23 20.51 -1.45
CA GLY A 25 -14.15 19.42 -1.75
C GLY A 25 -13.81 18.63 -3.02
N ASP A 26 -12.63 18.83 -3.60
CA ASP A 26 -12.17 18.10 -4.77
C ASP A 26 -11.94 16.60 -4.50
N ILE A 27 -11.37 16.30 -3.32
CA ILE A 27 -11.06 14.95 -2.85
C ILE A 27 -11.29 14.83 -1.34
N ILE A 28 -11.40 13.60 -0.86
CA ILE A 28 -11.42 13.28 0.58
C ILE A 28 -10.00 12.93 1.05
N GLN A 29 -9.26 12.20 0.21
CA GLN A 29 -7.90 11.73 0.51
C GLN A 29 -7.10 11.61 -0.79
N ALA A 30 -5.79 11.88 -0.72
CA ALA A 30 -4.84 11.46 -1.74
C ALA A 30 -3.56 10.91 -1.10
N VAL A 31 -3.00 9.85 -1.68
CA VAL A 31 -1.73 9.27 -1.23
C VAL A 31 -0.59 9.88 -2.01
N ILE A 32 0.17 10.73 -1.35
CA ILE A 32 1.35 11.38 -1.91
C ILE A 32 2.59 10.58 -1.54
N SER A 33 3.48 10.37 -2.53
CA SER A 33 4.70 9.60 -2.35
C SER A 33 5.96 10.37 -2.74
N GLN A 34 7.09 9.94 -2.19
CA GLN A 34 8.40 10.45 -2.56
C GLN A 34 9.41 9.31 -2.74
N PRO A 35 10.38 9.47 -3.67
CA PRO A 35 11.42 8.48 -3.89
C PRO A 35 12.59 8.66 -2.91
N PHE A 36 13.18 7.54 -2.52
CA PHE A 36 14.41 7.44 -1.75
C PHE A 36 15.43 6.69 -2.59
N VAL A 37 16.65 7.21 -2.67
CA VAL A 37 17.71 6.67 -3.52
C VAL A 37 18.88 6.23 -2.67
N TYR A 38 19.45 5.09 -3.02
CA TYR A 38 20.72 4.59 -2.56
C TYR A 38 21.65 4.49 -3.76
N GLU A 39 22.69 5.32 -3.78
CA GLU A 39 23.63 5.48 -4.90
C GLU A 39 24.64 4.31 -4.99
N SER A 40 24.10 3.10 -4.98
CA SER A 40 24.86 1.86 -5.13
C SER A 40 23.89 0.73 -5.44
N SER A 41 24.39 -0.33 -6.07
CA SER A 41 23.64 -1.55 -6.30
C SER A 41 24.12 -2.63 -5.33
N PRO A 42 23.38 -2.90 -4.24
CA PRO A 42 23.70 -4.05 -3.40
C PRO A 42 23.41 -5.34 -4.18
N ASP A 43 23.99 -6.45 -3.72
CA ASP A 43 23.56 -7.77 -4.22
C ASP A 43 22.06 -7.95 -3.95
N PRO A 44 21.22 -8.08 -5.01
CA PRO A 44 19.77 -8.12 -4.83
C PRO A 44 19.31 -9.36 -4.07
N TRP A 45 20.05 -10.47 -4.15
CA TRP A 45 19.72 -11.70 -3.46
C TRP A 45 20.00 -11.60 -1.96
N LEU A 46 21.12 -10.97 -1.57
CA LEU A 46 21.39 -10.66 -0.17
C LEU A 46 20.34 -9.71 0.39
N LEU A 47 19.93 -8.70 -0.38
CA LEU A 47 18.86 -7.78 0.01
C LEU A 47 17.53 -8.52 0.24
N TYR A 48 17.16 -9.44 -0.64
CA TYR A 48 15.97 -10.28 -0.45
C TYR A 48 16.03 -11.09 0.84
N ARG A 49 17.17 -11.72 1.11
CA ARG A 49 17.38 -12.50 2.34
C ARG A 49 17.28 -11.63 3.59
N ALA A 50 17.86 -10.42 3.55
CA ALA A 50 17.81 -9.45 4.64
C ALA A 50 16.39 -8.95 4.89
N GLN A 51 15.64 -8.59 3.83
CA GLN A 51 14.24 -8.19 3.95
C GLN A 51 13.36 -9.29 4.55
N ARG A 52 13.54 -10.52 4.09
CA ARG A 52 12.82 -11.68 4.61
C ARG A 52 13.07 -11.91 6.11
N TYR A 53 14.26 -11.56 6.59
CA TYR A 53 14.60 -11.65 8.01
C TYR A 53 14.04 -10.49 8.84
N ILE A 54 14.17 -9.26 8.34
CA ILE A 54 13.80 -8.03 9.07
C ILE A 54 12.30 -7.78 9.06
N ASN A 55 11.66 -7.99 7.92
CA ASN A 55 10.25 -7.63 7.69
C ASN A 55 9.54 -8.72 6.89
N PRO A 56 9.30 -9.91 7.47
CA PRO A 56 8.51 -10.94 6.80
C PRO A 56 7.08 -10.44 6.59
N SER A 57 6.61 -10.54 5.36
CA SER A 57 5.26 -10.14 4.94
C SER A 57 4.61 -11.26 4.12
N PRO A 58 3.28 -11.26 3.95
CA PRO A 58 2.57 -12.28 3.18
C PRO A 58 3.08 -12.44 1.75
N TYR A 59 3.55 -11.35 1.13
CA TYR A 59 4.06 -11.35 -0.23
C TYR A 59 5.54 -10.97 -0.26
N LEU A 60 6.38 -11.98 -0.25
CA LEU A 60 7.83 -11.84 -0.43
C LEU A 60 8.19 -12.23 -1.86
N TYR A 61 8.88 -11.36 -2.57
CA TYR A 61 9.24 -11.63 -3.96
C TYR A 61 10.60 -11.07 -4.36
N PHE A 62 11.18 -11.78 -5.30
CA PHE A 62 12.39 -11.42 -6.02
C PHE A 62 12.10 -11.60 -7.50
N MET A 63 12.16 -10.52 -8.28
CA MET A 63 11.87 -10.55 -9.70
C MET A 63 13.00 -9.87 -10.46
N LYS A 64 13.62 -10.59 -11.36
CA LYS A 64 14.61 -10.05 -12.30
C LYS A 64 13.94 -9.92 -13.67
N LEU A 65 13.78 -8.68 -14.12
CA LEU A 65 13.11 -8.32 -15.36
C LEU A 65 14.09 -7.50 -16.19
N ASP A 66 14.79 -8.15 -17.11
CA ASP A 66 15.86 -7.56 -17.92
C ASP A 66 16.84 -6.72 -17.06
N ASP A 67 16.81 -5.40 -17.17
CA ASP A 67 17.70 -4.47 -16.48
C ASP A 67 17.20 -4.06 -15.09
N ILE A 68 15.99 -4.47 -14.71
CA ILE A 68 15.37 -4.11 -13.44
C ILE A 68 15.27 -5.35 -12.53
N THR A 69 15.66 -5.20 -11.29
CA THR A 69 15.41 -6.21 -10.26
C THR A 69 14.51 -5.62 -9.16
N LEU A 70 13.40 -6.28 -8.89
CA LEU A 70 12.49 -5.92 -7.80
C LEU A 70 12.71 -6.87 -6.63
N VAL A 71 12.91 -6.30 -5.45
CA VAL A 71 13.00 -7.03 -4.18
C VAL A 71 11.99 -6.45 -3.23
N GLY A 72 10.95 -7.21 -2.91
CA GLY A 72 9.81 -6.70 -2.18
C GLY A 72 9.33 -7.59 -1.04
N SER A 73 8.72 -6.93 -0.04
CA SER A 73 8.06 -7.54 1.12
C SER A 73 6.74 -6.80 1.37
N SER A 74 5.75 -7.03 0.51
CA SER A 74 4.46 -6.35 0.57
C SER A 74 3.54 -6.98 1.62
N PRO A 75 2.96 -6.17 2.51
CA PRO A 75 1.99 -6.64 3.49
C PRO A 75 0.56 -6.68 2.96
N GLU A 76 0.28 -6.09 1.80
CA GLU A 76 -1.08 -5.76 1.39
C GLU A 76 -1.48 -6.44 0.09
N THR A 77 -2.59 -7.19 0.15
CA THR A 77 -3.25 -7.75 -1.02
C THR A 77 -3.83 -6.62 -1.87
N MET A 78 -3.55 -6.62 -3.16
CA MET A 78 -4.23 -5.74 -4.10
C MET A 78 -5.61 -6.27 -4.44
N VAL A 79 -5.68 -7.48 -4.97
CA VAL A 79 -6.92 -8.19 -5.29
C VAL A 79 -6.65 -9.68 -5.44
N ARG A 80 -7.59 -10.50 -5.03
CA ARG A 80 -7.55 -11.96 -5.18
C ARG A 80 -8.79 -12.43 -5.93
N LEU A 81 -8.61 -13.41 -6.81
CA LEU A 81 -9.68 -14.14 -7.48
C LEU A 81 -9.45 -15.62 -7.22
N GLU A 82 -10.41 -16.27 -6.59
CA GLU A 82 -10.33 -17.70 -6.31
C GLU A 82 -11.69 -18.37 -6.56
N ASN A 83 -11.71 -19.30 -7.51
CA ASN A 83 -12.94 -20.05 -7.89
C ASN A 83 -14.11 -19.13 -8.24
N GLY A 84 -13.86 -18.01 -8.95
CA GLY A 84 -14.86 -17.04 -9.35
C GLY A 84 -15.23 -16.00 -8.28
N ILE A 85 -14.70 -16.10 -7.06
CA ILE A 85 -14.90 -15.13 -5.98
C ILE A 85 -13.75 -14.13 -5.99
N ALA A 86 -14.07 -12.85 -6.23
CA ALA A 86 -13.13 -11.74 -6.12
C ALA A 86 -13.13 -11.19 -4.70
N THR A 87 -11.95 -10.89 -4.16
CA THR A 87 -11.78 -10.42 -2.78
C THR A 87 -10.85 -9.22 -2.71
N LEU A 88 -11.23 -8.20 -1.97
CA LEU A 88 -10.40 -7.07 -1.54
C LEU A 88 -10.32 -7.04 -0.01
N ARG A 89 -9.15 -6.69 0.51
CA ARG A 89 -8.90 -6.61 1.95
C ARG A 89 -8.29 -5.28 2.33
N PRO A 90 -9.09 -4.21 2.44
CA PRO A 90 -8.59 -2.92 2.91
C PRO A 90 -8.05 -3.06 4.34
N ILE A 91 -6.86 -2.51 4.54
CA ILE A 91 -6.15 -2.46 5.82
C ILE A 91 -5.91 -0.99 6.15
N ALA A 92 -6.38 -0.52 7.31
CA ALA A 92 -6.09 0.81 7.81
C ALA A 92 -5.94 0.77 9.33
N GLY A 93 -5.43 1.86 9.88
CA GLY A 93 -5.17 1.93 11.30
C GLY A 93 -4.08 0.97 11.78
N THR A 94 -3.18 1.46 12.60
CA THR A 94 -2.08 0.65 13.12
C THR A 94 -1.85 0.97 14.58
N ARG A 95 -1.68 -0.07 15.40
CA ARG A 95 -1.17 0.04 16.76
C ARG A 95 -0.06 -0.98 16.98
N PRO A 96 0.94 -0.66 17.81
CA PRO A 96 1.95 -1.64 18.21
C PRO A 96 1.32 -2.78 19.02
N ARG A 97 2.01 -3.91 19.09
CA ARG A 97 1.61 -4.99 20.00
C ARG A 97 1.84 -4.61 21.45
N GLY A 98 0.94 -4.99 22.31
CA GLY A 98 1.09 -4.81 23.76
C GLY A 98 2.18 -5.74 24.34
N LYS A 99 2.89 -5.27 25.36
CA LYS A 99 3.86 -6.09 26.12
C LYS A 99 3.20 -7.18 26.96
N THR A 100 1.92 -7.02 27.26
CA THR A 100 1.08 -7.96 27.99
C THR A 100 -0.23 -8.15 27.25
N GLU A 101 -0.93 -9.28 27.46
CA GLU A 101 -2.22 -9.53 26.85
C GLU A 101 -3.26 -8.46 27.17
N LYS A 102 -3.24 -7.95 28.41
CA LYS A 102 -4.13 -6.86 28.84
C LYS A 102 -3.86 -5.58 28.04
N GLN A 103 -2.58 -5.21 27.89
CA GLN A 103 -2.19 -4.02 27.12
C GLN A 103 -2.53 -4.19 25.63
N ASP A 104 -2.33 -5.40 25.09
CA ASP A 104 -2.64 -5.72 23.69
C ASP A 104 -4.15 -5.55 23.41
N ARG A 105 -5.01 -6.01 24.33
CA ARG A 105 -6.46 -5.80 24.26
C ARG A 105 -6.83 -4.32 24.36
N THR A 106 -6.23 -3.58 25.28
CA THR A 106 -6.49 -2.13 25.42
C THR A 106 -6.16 -1.38 24.13
N LEU A 107 -5.00 -1.65 23.51
CA LEU A 107 -4.61 -1.01 22.25
C LEU A 107 -5.56 -1.39 21.09
N ALA A 108 -6.07 -2.61 21.07
CA ALA A 108 -7.07 -3.04 20.09
C ALA A 108 -8.41 -2.28 20.29
N ASP A 109 -8.86 -2.14 21.54
CA ASP A 109 -10.08 -1.40 21.87
C ASP A 109 -9.93 0.10 21.57
N GLU A 110 -8.76 0.68 21.80
CA GLU A 110 -8.45 2.07 21.44
C GLU A 110 -8.54 2.26 19.92
N LEU A 111 -7.96 1.36 19.13
CA LEU A 111 -8.02 1.42 17.68
C LEU A 111 -9.46 1.33 17.17
N LEU A 112 -10.27 0.44 17.72
CA LEU A 112 -11.68 0.28 17.35
C LEU A 112 -12.57 1.46 17.77
N LYS A 113 -12.13 2.27 18.73
CA LYS A 113 -12.84 3.46 19.21
C LYS A 113 -12.37 4.75 18.54
N ASP A 114 -11.26 4.70 17.81
CA ASP A 114 -10.71 5.88 17.14
C ASP A 114 -11.57 6.24 15.93
N GLU A 115 -12.34 7.32 16.06
CA GLU A 115 -13.31 7.77 15.05
C GLU A 115 -12.62 8.19 13.74
N LYS A 116 -11.39 8.71 13.79
CA LYS A 116 -10.61 9.06 12.60
C LYS A 116 -10.20 7.82 11.82
N GLU A 117 -9.62 6.84 12.51
CA GLU A 117 -9.19 5.56 11.91
C GLU A 117 -10.39 4.80 11.31
N LYS A 118 -11.53 4.82 11.99
CA LYS A 118 -12.78 4.23 11.50
C LYS A 118 -13.29 4.92 10.24
N ALA A 119 -13.29 6.27 10.22
CA ALA A 119 -13.75 7.02 9.06
C ALA A 119 -12.87 6.78 7.83
N GLU A 120 -11.54 6.77 8.01
CA GLU A 120 -10.59 6.42 6.96
C GLU A 120 -10.82 4.98 6.47
N HIS A 121 -10.95 4.04 7.38
CA HIS A 121 -11.19 2.64 7.02
C HIS A 121 -12.50 2.44 6.27
N LEU A 122 -13.58 3.11 6.70
CA LEU A 122 -14.88 3.05 6.03
C LEU A 122 -14.81 3.59 4.60
N MET A 123 -14.07 4.66 4.39
CA MET A 123 -13.80 5.22 3.05
C MET A 123 -13.09 4.18 2.16
N LEU A 124 -12.10 3.46 2.67
CA LEU A 124 -11.41 2.40 1.92
C LEU A 124 -12.32 1.20 1.63
N VAL A 125 -13.21 0.85 2.56
CA VAL A 125 -14.23 -0.19 2.34
C VAL A 125 -15.18 0.23 1.23
N ASP A 126 -15.69 1.46 1.24
CA ASP A 126 -16.60 1.96 0.20
C ASP A 126 -15.90 2.04 -1.16
N LEU A 127 -14.63 2.43 -1.19
CA LEU A 127 -13.83 2.42 -2.41
C LEU A 127 -13.67 1.00 -2.97
N GLY A 128 -13.38 0.02 -2.10
CA GLY A 128 -13.29 -1.39 -2.50
C GLY A 128 -14.61 -1.98 -3.00
N ARG A 129 -15.74 -1.63 -2.35
CA ARG A 129 -17.08 -2.00 -2.80
C ARG A 129 -17.38 -1.42 -4.19
N ASN A 130 -16.98 -0.19 -4.43
CA ASN A 130 -17.15 0.48 -5.73
C ASN A 130 -16.30 -0.19 -6.81
N ASP A 131 -15.05 -0.53 -6.52
CA ASP A 131 -14.16 -1.21 -7.45
C ASP A 131 -14.70 -2.61 -7.84
N LEU A 132 -15.10 -3.42 -6.86
CA LEU A 132 -15.70 -4.74 -7.11
C LEU A 132 -17.06 -4.63 -7.80
N GLY A 133 -17.88 -3.65 -7.44
CA GLY A 133 -19.19 -3.44 -8.03
C GLY A 133 -19.21 -3.25 -9.55
N ARG A 134 -18.06 -2.88 -10.13
CA ARG A 134 -17.90 -2.72 -11.58
C ARG A 134 -17.85 -4.06 -12.34
N VAL A 135 -17.51 -5.13 -11.67
CA VAL A 135 -17.26 -6.47 -12.25
C VAL A 135 -18.06 -7.58 -11.57
N ALA A 136 -18.77 -7.26 -10.51
CA ALA A 136 -19.57 -8.22 -9.74
C ALA A 136 -20.84 -8.63 -10.45
N GLU A 137 -21.27 -9.87 -10.24
CA GLU A 137 -22.69 -10.23 -10.44
C GLU A 137 -23.57 -9.35 -9.56
N THR A 138 -24.70 -8.92 -10.11
CA THR A 138 -25.59 -7.96 -9.44
C THR A 138 -26.04 -8.48 -8.08
N GLY A 139 -25.82 -7.69 -7.04
CA GLY A 139 -26.26 -8.00 -5.67
C GLY A 139 -25.31 -8.91 -4.88
N THR A 140 -24.14 -9.30 -5.42
CA THR A 140 -23.21 -10.22 -4.74
C THR A 140 -22.10 -9.51 -3.97
N VAL A 141 -21.93 -8.18 -4.11
CA VAL A 141 -20.92 -7.43 -3.33
C VAL A 141 -21.30 -7.44 -1.85
N GLN A 142 -20.45 -8.04 -1.03
CA GLN A 142 -20.66 -8.20 0.41
C GLN A 142 -19.42 -7.78 1.19
N VAL A 143 -19.64 -7.19 2.36
CA VAL A 143 -18.61 -6.98 3.38
C VAL A 143 -18.80 -8.13 4.39
N THR A 144 -17.94 -9.13 4.31
CA THR A 144 -18.03 -10.34 5.16
C THR A 144 -17.45 -10.10 6.54
N ASP A 145 -16.42 -9.28 6.62
CA ASP A 145 -15.80 -8.84 7.87
C ASP A 145 -15.66 -7.32 7.83
N LEU A 146 -16.08 -6.63 8.87
CA LEU A 146 -15.98 -5.18 8.98
C LEU A 146 -15.21 -4.78 10.22
N MET A 147 -14.07 -4.09 10.02
CA MET A 147 -13.27 -3.49 11.12
C MET A 147 -12.83 -4.52 12.17
N ILE A 148 -12.39 -5.69 11.75
CA ILE A 148 -11.81 -6.68 12.67
C ILE A 148 -10.35 -6.34 12.99
N ILE A 149 -9.87 -6.69 14.19
CA ILE A 149 -8.47 -6.52 14.57
C ILE A 149 -7.68 -7.78 14.20
N GLU A 150 -6.78 -7.63 13.25
CA GLU A 150 -5.77 -8.66 12.95
C GLU A 150 -4.44 -8.33 13.63
N ARG A 151 -3.89 -9.35 14.31
CA ARG A 151 -2.65 -9.24 15.08
C ARG A 151 -1.51 -9.91 14.35
N TYR A 152 -0.47 -9.11 14.09
CA TYR A 152 0.78 -9.57 13.49
C TYR A 152 1.89 -9.61 14.55
N SER A 153 3.10 -9.97 14.17
CA SER A 153 4.24 -10.10 15.10
C SER A 153 4.54 -8.81 15.88
N HIS A 154 4.49 -7.64 15.23
CA HIS A 154 4.91 -6.37 15.81
C HIS A 154 3.81 -5.31 15.87
N VAL A 155 2.76 -5.47 15.09
CA VAL A 155 1.66 -4.52 14.97
C VAL A 155 0.32 -5.25 14.92
N MET A 156 -0.76 -4.49 15.14
CA MET A 156 -2.11 -4.89 14.83
C MET A 156 -2.74 -3.87 13.90
N HIS A 157 -3.65 -4.33 13.04
CA HIS A 157 -4.36 -3.50 12.08
C HIS A 157 -5.86 -3.70 12.16
N MET A 158 -6.61 -2.68 11.77
CA MET A 158 -8.03 -2.80 11.46
C MET A 158 -8.15 -3.27 10.01
N VAL A 159 -8.89 -4.36 9.81
CA VAL A 159 -9.03 -5.03 8.51
C VAL A 159 -10.51 -5.27 8.22
N SER A 160 -10.90 -5.10 6.97
CA SER A 160 -12.20 -5.55 6.46
C SER A 160 -12.00 -6.50 5.29
N ASN A 161 -13.02 -7.30 5.01
CA ASN A 161 -13.02 -8.20 3.87
C ASN A 161 -14.26 -7.92 3.01
N ILE A 162 -14.02 -7.67 1.72
CA ILE A 162 -15.06 -7.39 0.73
C ILE A 162 -14.95 -8.45 -0.35
N CYS A 163 -16.05 -9.09 -0.69
CA CYS A 163 -16.04 -10.09 -1.75
C CYS A 163 -17.25 -9.92 -2.69
N CYS A 164 -17.13 -10.53 -3.86
CA CYS A 164 -18.24 -10.68 -4.81
C CYS A 164 -18.02 -11.88 -5.71
N ASP A 165 -19.08 -12.35 -6.33
CA ASP A 165 -18.98 -13.27 -7.45
C ASP A 165 -18.62 -12.47 -8.70
N LEU A 166 -17.52 -12.86 -9.38
CA LEU A 166 -17.13 -12.25 -10.64
C LEU A 166 -18.14 -12.64 -11.71
N ARG A 167 -18.60 -11.67 -12.52
CA ARG A 167 -19.49 -11.98 -13.65
C ARG A 167 -18.87 -13.03 -14.56
N SER A 168 -19.70 -13.95 -15.03
CA SER A 168 -19.28 -15.12 -15.83
C SER A 168 -18.70 -14.75 -17.21
N ASP A 169 -19.00 -13.55 -17.72
CA ASP A 169 -18.45 -13.00 -18.98
C ASP A 169 -17.08 -12.30 -18.79
N LEU A 170 -16.59 -12.19 -17.55
CA LEU A 170 -15.34 -11.51 -17.18
C LEU A 170 -14.28 -12.50 -16.68
N ASN A 171 -13.03 -12.04 -16.67
CA ASN A 171 -11.88 -12.83 -16.25
C ASN A 171 -10.97 -12.04 -15.27
N ALA A 172 -9.86 -12.64 -14.85
CA ALA A 172 -8.90 -12.06 -13.91
C ALA A 172 -8.35 -10.69 -14.39
N TRP A 173 -8.16 -10.51 -15.70
CA TRP A 173 -7.66 -9.24 -16.25
C TRP A 173 -8.71 -8.13 -16.16
N ASP A 174 -9.98 -8.46 -16.32
CA ASP A 174 -11.07 -7.49 -16.18
C ASP A 174 -11.22 -7.07 -14.72
N LEU A 175 -11.07 -8.02 -13.79
CA LEU A 175 -11.01 -7.74 -12.35
C LEU A 175 -9.84 -6.83 -12.02
N LEU A 176 -8.63 -7.11 -12.52
CA LEU A 176 -7.46 -6.26 -12.31
C LEU A 176 -7.70 -4.84 -12.84
N LYS A 177 -8.24 -4.68 -14.06
CA LYS A 177 -8.57 -3.36 -14.63
C LYS A 177 -9.57 -2.58 -13.77
N ALA A 178 -10.53 -3.25 -13.15
CA ALA A 178 -11.54 -2.62 -12.32
C ALA A 178 -10.99 -2.15 -10.97
N THR A 179 -10.05 -2.88 -10.40
CA THR A 179 -9.49 -2.62 -9.06
C THR A 179 -8.21 -1.80 -9.09
N PHE A 180 -7.47 -1.79 -10.21
CA PHE A 180 -6.22 -1.05 -10.36
C PHE A 180 -6.44 0.43 -10.72
N PRO A 181 -5.60 1.35 -10.19
CA PRO A 181 -4.68 1.14 -9.08
C PRO A 181 -5.41 1.05 -7.72
N ALA A 182 -4.72 0.48 -6.72
CA ALA A 182 -5.28 0.33 -5.37
C ALA A 182 -5.67 1.68 -4.76
N GLY A 183 -6.82 1.73 -4.08
CA GLY A 183 -7.31 2.93 -3.41
C GLY A 183 -6.39 3.43 -2.30
N THR A 184 -5.77 2.51 -1.58
CA THR A 184 -4.78 2.77 -0.54
C THR A 184 -3.48 3.41 -1.05
N LEU A 185 -3.28 3.45 -2.37
CA LEU A 185 -2.13 4.08 -3.04
C LEU A 185 -2.53 5.30 -3.91
N THR A 186 -3.83 5.58 -4.02
CA THR A 186 -4.36 6.69 -4.83
C THR A 186 -5.15 7.68 -3.99
N GLY A 187 -6.37 7.37 -3.64
CA GLY A 187 -7.25 8.21 -2.83
C GLY A 187 -8.70 8.15 -3.26
N ALA A 188 -9.49 9.04 -2.71
CA ALA A 188 -10.93 9.10 -2.93
C ALA A 188 -11.41 10.54 -3.21
N PRO A 189 -12.19 10.80 -4.26
CA PRO A 189 -12.52 9.92 -5.40
C PRO A 189 -11.26 9.56 -6.23
N LYS A 190 -11.14 8.30 -6.64
CA LYS A 190 -9.92 7.72 -7.21
C LYS A 190 -9.36 8.52 -8.41
N VAL A 191 -10.18 8.81 -9.41
CA VAL A 191 -9.73 9.51 -10.63
C VAL A 191 -9.20 10.90 -10.29
N ARG A 192 -9.94 11.65 -9.48
CA ARG A 192 -9.53 13.00 -9.09
C ARG A 192 -8.25 13.01 -8.26
N ALA A 193 -8.11 12.08 -7.35
CA ALA A 193 -6.88 11.88 -6.58
C ALA A 193 -5.68 11.60 -7.51
N MET A 194 -5.84 10.73 -8.51
CA MET A 194 -4.80 10.42 -9.50
C MET A 194 -4.39 11.65 -10.34
N GLU A 195 -5.34 12.50 -10.73
CA GLU A 195 -5.04 13.76 -11.43
C GLU A 195 -4.16 14.69 -10.59
N LEU A 196 -4.46 14.82 -9.29
CA LEU A 196 -3.69 15.64 -8.37
C LEU A 196 -2.31 15.04 -8.10
N ILE A 197 -2.22 13.73 -7.88
CA ILE A 197 -0.96 13.01 -7.75
C ILE A 197 -0.06 13.27 -8.96
N SER A 198 -0.60 13.15 -10.17
CA SER A 198 0.16 13.40 -11.41
C SER A 198 0.66 14.85 -11.56
N ARG A 199 0.00 15.80 -10.89
CA ARG A 199 0.45 17.21 -10.87
C ARG A 199 1.53 17.46 -9.83
N PHE A 200 1.50 16.77 -8.72
CA PHE A 200 2.38 17.00 -7.58
C PHE A 200 3.64 16.13 -7.60
N GLU A 201 3.53 14.89 -8.08
CA GLU A 201 4.67 14.01 -8.26
C GLU A 201 5.27 14.20 -9.65
N THR A 202 6.43 14.82 -9.71
CA THR A 202 7.10 15.17 -10.97
C THR A 202 7.80 13.97 -11.63
N GLU A 203 8.08 12.93 -10.85
CA GLU A 203 8.70 11.70 -11.33
C GLU A 203 7.70 10.56 -11.38
N PRO A 204 7.77 9.69 -12.41
CA PRO A 204 6.95 8.50 -12.49
C PRO A 204 7.10 7.63 -11.24
N ARG A 205 6.00 7.02 -10.81
CA ARG A 205 6.02 6.08 -9.67
C ARG A 205 6.79 4.79 -9.95
N GLY A 206 6.97 4.46 -11.22
CA GLY A 206 7.57 3.19 -11.61
C GLY A 206 6.77 2.00 -11.06
N PRO A 207 7.42 1.00 -10.46
CA PRO A 207 6.73 -0.15 -9.87
C PRO A 207 5.87 0.18 -8.65
N TYR A 208 6.13 1.29 -7.96
CA TYR A 208 5.41 1.65 -6.73
C TYR A 208 3.92 1.85 -6.96
N GLY A 209 3.10 1.22 -6.13
CA GLY A 209 1.64 1.21 -6.26
C GLY A 209 1.13 0.36 -7.41
N GLY A 210 2.02 -0.40 -8.05
CA GLY A 210 1.67 -1.42 -9.03
C GLY A 210 1.10 -2.69 -8.40
N ALA A 211 0.98 -3.75 -9.21
CA ALA A 211 0.53 -5.06 -8.79
C ALA A 211 1.60 -6.11 -9.09
N VAL A 212 1.84 -6.99 -8.14
CA VAL A 212 2.80 -8.10 -8.27
C VAL A 212 2.18 -9.39 -7.74
N GLY A 213 2.36 -10.48 -8.45
CA GLY A 213 1.82 -11.79 -8.08
C GLY A 213 1.67 -12.70 -9.27
N TYR A 214 0.59 -13.45 -9.34
CA TYR A 214 0.37 -14.41 -10.42
C TYR A 214 -1.09 -14.51 -10.82
N ILE A 215 -1.29 -14.91 -12.08
CA ILE A 215 -2.54 -15.40 -12.62
C ILE A 215 -2.28 -16.83 -13.05
N SER A 216 -3.04 -17.78 -12.51
CA SER A 216 -2.88 -19.20 -12.79
C SER A 216 -3.60 -19.61 -14.06
N PHE A 217 -3.23 -20.77 -14.63
CA PHE A 217 -3.92 -21.35 -15.78
C PHE A 217 -5.37 -21.75 -15.49
N SER A 218 -5.74 -21.92 -14.22
CA SER A 218 -7.14 -22.15 -13.79
C SER A 218 -7.98 -20.85 -13.75
N GLY A 219 -7.39 -19.69 -14.06
CA GLY A 219 -8.05 -18.39 -13.98
C GLY A 219 -8.01 -17.72 -12.61
N ASN A 220 -7.50 -18.40 -11.58
CA ASN A 220 -7.30 -17.78 -10.25
C ASN A 220 -6.18 -16.74 -10.31
N MET A 221 -6.27 -15.72 -9.47
CA MET A 221 -5.31 -14.62 -9.38
C MET A 221 -5.05 -14.26 -7.92
N ASP A 222 -3.80 -13.98 -7.59
CA ASP A 222 -3.42 -13.43 -6.28
C ASP A 222 -2.34 -12.37 -6.50
N LEU A 223 -2.69 -11.10 -6.24
CA LEU A 223 -1.83 -9.95 -6.47
C LEU A 223 -1.69 -9.12 -5.19
N ALA A 224 -0.45 -8.76 -4.89
CA ALA A 224 -0.10 -7.80 -3.87
C ALA A 224 0.10 -6.39 -4.47
N ILE A 225 -0.06 -5.37 -3.67
CA ILE A 225 0.35 -4.01 -4.03
C ILE A 225 1.89 -3.93 -3.97
N THR A 226 2.52 -3.34 -4.99
CA THR A 226 3.97 -3.14 -5.01
C THR A 226 4.35 -1.97 -4.10
N ILE A 227 4.50 -2.28 -2.81
CA ILE A 227 4.98 -1.39 -1.75
C ILE A 227 6.08 -2.10 -0.94
N ARG A 228 6.84 -1.36 -0.13
CA ARG A 228 7.97 -1.92 0.61
C ARG A 228 8.94 -2.68 -0.32
N THR A 229 9.15 -2.11 -1.50
CA THR A 229 9.87 -2.72 -2.61
C THR A 229 11.05 -1.86 -3.01
N ALA A 230 12.22 -2.48 -3.10
CA ALA A 230 13.40 -1.91 -3.70
C ALA A 230 13.37 -2.20 -5.21
N CYS A 231 13.55 -1.19 -6.02
CA CYS A 231 13.79 -1.27 -7.44
C CYS A 231 15.28 -1.02 -7.69
N ILE A 232 15.97 -2.00 -8.24
CA ILE A 232 17.39 -1.93 -8.55
C ILE A 232 17.52 -1.88 -10.07
N GLU A 233 18.06 -0.78 -10.56
CA GLU A 233 18.33 -0.56 -11.99
C GLU A 233 19.73 0.05 -12.14
N LYS A 234 20.53 -0.48 -13.05
CA LYS A 234 21.93 -0.08 -13.25
C LYS A 234 22.71 -0.16 -11.93
N ASN A 235 23.24 0.96 -11.44
CA ASN A 235 23.99 1.05 -10.19
C ASN A 235 23.23 1.81 -9.11
N CYS A 236 21.91 1.79 -9.14
CA CYS A 236 21.08 2.55 -8.23
C CYS A 236 19.95 1.67 -7.65
N LEU A 237 19.67 1.83 -6.36
CA LEU A 237 18.50 1.28 -5.74
C LEU A 237 17.55 2.41 -5.37
N THR A 238 16.30 2.28 -5.79
CA THR A 238 15.24 3.23 -5.48
C THR A 238 14.15 2.54 -4.65
N VAL A 239 13.69 3.23 -3.62
CA VAL A 239 12.51 2.87 -2.83
C VAL A 239 11.54 4.04 -2.92
N ARG A 240 10.25 3.77 -3.06
CA ARG A 240 9.24 4.82 -2.96
C ARG A 240 8.32 4.53 -1.79
N ALA A 241 7.96 5.56 -1.04
CA ALA A 241 7.03 5.48 0.07
C ALA A 241 6.13 6.71 0.09
N GLY A 242 4.89 6.53 0.54
CA GLY A 242 3.89 7.60 0.58
C GLY A 242 3.03 7.53 1.84
N ALA A 243 2.32 8.62 2.09
CA ALA A 243 1.33 8.74 3.15
C ALA A 243 -0.02 9.22 2.60
N GLY A 244 -1.10 8.79 3.24
CA GLY A 244 -2.46 9.21 2.92
C GLY A 244 -2.78 10.57 3.53
N ILE A 245 -2.95 11.58 2.69
CA ILE A 245 -3.20 12.96 3.13
C ILE A 245 -4.70 13.17 3.26
N VAL A 246 -5.14 13.54 4.45
CA VAL A 246 -6.51 13.91 4.81
C VAL A 246 -6.55 15.33 5.39
N ALA A 247 -7.74 15.86 5.66
CA ALA A 247 -7.91 17.23 6.16
C ALA A 247 -7.08 17.53 7.43
N ASP A 248 -6.98 16.58 8.34
CA ASP A 248 -6.25 16.73 9.61
C ASP A 248 -4.77 16.37 9.53
N SER A 249 -4.25 15.96 8.36
CA SER A 249 -2.84 15.59 8.20
C SER A 249 -1.91 16.75 8.57
N ASP A 250 -0.87 16.44 9.35
CA ASP A 250 0.22 17.36 9.64
C ASP A 250 1.39 17.11 8.69
N PRO A 251 1.88 18.14 7.98
CA PRO A 251 2.89 17.98 6.93
C PRO A 251 4.19 17.31 7.40
N ASP A 252 4.67 17.62 8.61
CA ASP A 252 5.91 17.05 9.12
C ASP A 252 5.70 15.62 9.60
N THR A 253 4.56 15.32 10.18
CA THR A 253 4.17 13.95 10.58
C THR A 253 4.08 13.04 9.36
N GLU A 254 3.41 13.49 8.29
CA GLU A 254 3.29 12.70 7.04
C GLU A 254 4.65 12.49 6.35
N TYR A 255 5.52 13.50 6.38
CA TYR A 255 6.90 13.36 5.90
C TYR A 255 7.67 12.27 6.67
N VAL A 256 7.61 12.32 8.00
CA VAL A 256 8.24 11.31 8.87
C VAL A 256 7.65 9.91 8.62
N GLU A 257 6.35 9.80 8.33
CA GLU A 257 5.72 8.53 7.98
C GLU A 257 6.33 7.92 6.72
N THR A 258 6.60 8.71 5.68
CA THR A 258 7.25 8.20 4.47
C THR A 258 8.66 7.67 4.76
N ILE A 259 9.43 8.36 5.61
CA ILE A 259 10.75 7.90 6.06
C ILE A 259 10.61 6.56 6.79
N ASN A 260 9.69 6.46 7.75
CA ASN A 260 9.47 5.24 8.52
C ASN A 260 9.09 4.06 7.63
N LYS A 261 8.30 4.29 6.58
CA LYS A 261 7.93 3.27 5.59
C LYS A 261 9.13 2.80 4.75
N ALA A 262 10.11 3.65 4.51
CA ALA A 262 11.35 3.28 3.82
C ALA A 262 12.38 2.58 4.72
N MET A 263 12.26 2.73 6.06
CA MET A 263 13.23 2.23 7.03
C MET A 263 13.43 0.71 7.00
N ALA A 264 12.44 -0.09 6.61
CA ALA A 264 12.61 -1.54 6.50
C ALA A 264 13.69 -1.91 5.46
N ILE A 265 13.70 -1.20 4.32
CA ILE A 265 14.73 -1.38 3.28
C ILE A 265 16.07 -0.84 3.76
N GLN A 266 16.09 0.32 4.43
CA GLN A 266 17.31 0.89 5.02
C GLN A 266 17.99 -0.09 5.99
N LYS A 267 17.23 -0.70 6.90
CA LYS A 267 17.73 -1.70 7.85
C LYS A 267 18.26 -2.95 7.15
N ALA A 268 17.60 -3.37 6.05
CA ALA A 268 18.08 -4.49 5.25
C ALA A 268 19.42 -4.17 4.57
N LEU A 269 19.60 -2.95 4.06
CA LEU A 269 20.88 -2.48 3.51
C LEU A 269 21.97 -2.44 4.56
N GLU A 270 21.68 -1.97 5.76
CA GLU A 270 22.64 -1.94 6.88
C GLU A 270 23.08 -3.35 7.30
N LEU A 271 22.14 -4.31 7.34
CA LEU A 271 22.44 -5.70 7.70
C LEU A 271 23.43 -6.34 6.71
N ILE A 272 23.25 -6.13 5.41
CA ILE A 272 24.16 -6.70 4.39
C ILE A 272 25.53 -6.00 4.34
N GLN A 273 25.65 -4.78 4.83
CA GLN A 273 26.95 -4.08 4.94
C GLN A 273 27.80 -4.56 6.12
N GLN A 274 27.17 -5.18 7.13
CA GLN A 274 27.83 -5.69 8.32
C GLN A 274 28.23 -7.17 8.20
N SER A 275 27.77 -7.85 7.16
CA SER A 275 28.07 -9.26 6.86
C SER A 275 29.13 -9.40 5.78
#